data_4c647d3309c66adc35b53c5f02b7a552
#
_entry.id   4c647d3309c66adc35b53c5f02b7a552
#
_cell.length_a   1.000
_cell.length_b   1.000
_cell.length_c   1.000
_cell.angle_alpha   90.00
_cell.angle_beta   90.00
_cell.angle_gamma   90.00
#
_symmetry.space_group_name_H-M   'P 1'
#
loop_
_entity.id
_entity.type
_entity.pdbx_description
1 polymer ?
#
loop_
_entity_poly.entity_id
_entity_poly.type
_entity_poly.pdbx_seq_one_letter_code
_entity_poly.pdbx_strand_id
1 'polypeptide(L)'
;MQLDENISAVITGGASGLGEATARELAKHGVKCALFDLNAEKGEAVASDINGIFCEANVTEEDSVIAAFEKARAANGQERILINCAGTGIAIKTAARDKETGDIVPHPLDPFNTIIQINLVGTFRCIAHSAAGMMSLDPNTDDGGRGAVVNTASVAAEDGQIGQAAYSASKGGIVGMTLPVARDLSREGIRVNTILPGLFDTPLFEGAPDKIKQALGAQVPFPSRLG
;
A
#
# COMPACT_ATOMS: atom_id res chain seq x y z
N MET A 1 -15.55 13.09 -7.30
CA MET A 1 -16.04 11.71 -7.53
C MET A 1 -16.91 11.33 -6.35
N GLN A 2 -18.15 10.94 -6.58
CA GLN A 2 -19.05 10.37 -5.57
C GLN A 2 -18.77 8.87 -5.50
N LEU A 3 -18.79 8.31 -4.29
CA LEU A 3 -18.61 6.86 -4.07
C LEU A 3 -20.00 6.21 -4.17
N ASP A 4 -20.16 5.27 -5.11
CA ASP A 4 -21.37 4.50 -5.36
C ASP A 4 -21.05 3.18 -6.09
N GLU A 5 -22.09 2.42 -6.48
CA GLU A 5 -21.97 1.14 -7.17
C GLU A 5 -21.39 1.20 -8.60
N ASN A 6 -21.25 2.40 -9.17
CA ASN A 6 -20.64 2.59 -10.48
C ASN A 6 -19.11 2.77 -10.39
N ILE A 7 -18.59 2.88 -9.20
CA ILE A 7 -17.14 3.04 -8.94
C ILE A 7 -16.51 1.68 -8.64
N SER A 8 -15.39 1.42 -9.30
CA SER A 8 -14.53 0.28 -9.01
C SER A 8 -13.22 0.75 -8.40
N ALA A 9 -12.72 -0.02 -7.42
CA ALA A 9 -11.47 0.22 -6.72
C ALA A 9 -10.59 -1.02 -6.73
N VAL A 10 -9.28 -0.80 -6.86
CA VAL A 10 -8.23 -1.80 -6.60
C VAL A 10 -7.50 -1.41 -5.34
N ILE A 11 -7.34 -2.36 -4.42
CA ILE A 11 -6.66 -2.18 -3.14
C ILE A 11 -5.53 -3.21 -3.04
N THR A 12 -4.28 -2.78 -3.13
CA THR A 12 -3.12 -3.66 -2.90
C THR A 12 -2.88 -3.83 -1.40
N GLY A 13 -2.45 -5.02 -0.98
CA GLY A 13 -2.40 -5.37 0.45
C GLY A 13 -3.80 -5.46 1.06
N GLY A 14 -4.80 -5.84 0.27
CA GLY A 14 -6.21 -5.79 0.62
C GLY A 14 -6.68 -6.91 1.56
N ALA A 15 -5.84 -7.92 1.81
CA ALA A 15 -6.20 -9.06 2.65
C ALA A 15 -6.06 -8.79 4.16
N SER A 16 -5.50 -7.63 4.56
CA SER A 16 -5.28 -7.33 5.99
C SER A 16 -5.04 -5.85 6.28
N GLY A 17 -5.07 -5.48 7.56
CA GLY A 17 -4.63 -4.19 8.06
C GLY A 17 -5.32 -2.99 7.41
N LEU A 18 -4.53 -1.98 7.01
CA LEU A 18 -5.06 -0.75 6.43
C LEU A 18 -5.75 -0.99 5.08
N GLY A 19 -5.24 -1.94 4.27
CA GLY A 19 -5.86 -2.30 2.99
C GLY A 19 -7.23 -2.92 3.18
N GLU A 20 -7.37 -3.90 4.06
CA GLU A 20 -8.66 -4.51 4.43
C GLU A 20 -9.63 -3.47 4.98
N ALA A 21 -9.18 -2.65 5.94
CA ALA A 21 -10.04 -1.63 6.54
C ALA A 21 -10.56 -0.63 5.48
N THR A 22 -9.69 -0.24 4.54
CA THR A 22 -10.05 0.64 3.42
C THR A 22 -11.06 -0.03 2.49
N ALA A 23 -10.85 -1.30 2.14
CA ALA A 23 -11.76 -2.04 1.28
C ALA A 23 -13.15 -2.19 1.92
N ARG A 24 -13.20 -2.52 3.21
CA ARG A 24 -14.45 -2.59 3.97
C ARG A 24 -15.18 -1.25 4.02
N GLU A 25 -14.46 -0.15 4.17
CA GLU A 25 -15.07 1.18 4.18
C GLU A 25 -15.61 1.57 2.80
N LEU A 26 -14.84 1.37 1.72
CA LEU A 26 -15.28 1.64 0.36
C LEU A 26 -16.52 0.82 -0.01
N ALA A 27 -16.57 -0.45 0.38
CA ALA A 27 -17.70 -1.34 0.13
C ALA A 27 -19.01 -0.85 0.80
N LYS A 28 -18.95 -0.21 1.99
CA LYS A 28 -20.13 0.41 2.63
C LYS A 28 -20.77 1.51 1.78
N HIS A 29 -19.99 2.12 0.90
CA HIS A 29 -20.47 3.13 -0.06
C HIS A 29 -20.88 2.54 -1.40
N GLY A 30 -20.91 1.21 -1.53
CA GLY A 30 -21.29 0.51 -2.76
C GLY A 30 -20.16 0.31 -3.77
N VAL A 31 -18.94 0.77 -3.47
CA VAL A 31 -17.78 0.64 -4.37
C VAL A 31 -17.43 -0.82 -4.59
N LYS A 32 -17.23 -1.24 -5.84
CA LYS A 32 -16.82 -2.59 -6.22
C LYS A 32 -15.32 -2.75 -5.97
N CYS A 33 -14.95 -3.47 -4.92
CA CYS A 33 -13.56 -3.63 -4.50
C CYS A 33 -12.92 -4.88 -5.09
N ALA A 34 -11.71 -4.73 -5.64
CA ALA A 34 -10.82 -5.83 -6.00
C ALA A 34 -9.59 -5.80 -5.08
N LEU A 35 -9.37 -6.87 -4.34
CA LEU A 35 -8.31 -7.01 -3.36
C LEU A 35 -7.11 -7.70 -3.99
N PHE A 36 -5.98 -7.01 -4.06
CA PHE A 36 -4.72 -7.55 -4.54
C PHE A 36 -3.85 -7.92 -3.35
N ASP A 37 -3.51 -9.21 -3.20
CA ASP A 37 -2.67 -9.68 -2.11
C ASP A 37 -2.03 -11.03 -2.47
N LEU A 38 -1.01 -11.45 -1.73
CA LEU A 38 -0.42 -12.79 -1.82
C LEU A 38 -1.18 -13.82 -0.99
N ASN A 39 -1.89 -13.38 0.05
CA ASN A 39 -2.59 -14.27 0.97
C ASN A 39 -4.00 -14.58 0.45
N ALA A 40 -4.13 -15.67 -0.30
CA ALA A 40 -5.40 -16.08 -0.90
C ALA A 40 -6.47 -16.37 0.17
N GLU A 41 -6.13 -17.08 1.24
CA GLU A 41 -7.08 -17.46 2.29
C GLU A 41 -7.74 -16.22 2.94
N LYS A 42 -6.91 -15.28 3.42
CA LYS A 42 -7.42 -14.04 4.03
C LYS A 42 -8.11 -13.14 2.98
N GLY A 43 -7.53 -13.04 1.78
CA GLY A 43 -8.07 -12.18 0.73
C GLY A 43 -9.44 -12.63 0.23
N GLU A 44 -9.65 -13.92 0.04
CA GLU A 44 -10.95 -14.49 -0.34
C GLU A 44 -11.99 -14.32 0.77
N ALA A 45 -11.60 -14.50 2.04
CA ALA A 45 -12.49 -14.27 3.17
C ALA A 45 -12.96 -12.81 3.23
N VAL A 46 -12.03 -11.84 3.14
CA VAL A 46 -12.38 -10.41 3.12
C VAL A 46 -13.23 -10.07 1.90
N ALA A 47 -12.87 -10.55 0.71
CA ALA A 47 -13.63 -10.31 -0.51
C ALA A 47 -15.06 -10.83 -0.41
N SER A 48 -15.26 -12.03 0.14
CA SER A 48 -16.58 -12.59 0.40
C SER A 48 -17.42 -11.72 1.33
N ASP A 49 -16.83 -11.24 2.43
CA ASP A 49 -17.52 -10.41 3.42
C ASP A 49 -18.04 -9.08 2.84
N ILE A 50 -17.30 -8.50 1.89
CA ILE A 50 -17.63 -7.20 1.31
C ILE A 50 -18.29 -7.28 -0.08
N ASN A 51 -18.63 -8.47 -0.54
CA ASN A 51 -19.11 -8.72 -1.91
C ASN A 51 -18.15 -8.16 -2.98
N GLY A 52 -16.84 -8.25 -2.71
CA GLY A 52 -15.77 -7.88 -3.60
C GLY A 52 -15.16 -9.09 -4.29
N ILE A 53 -14.00 -8.90 -4.90
CA ILE A 53 -13.23 -10.00 -5.50
C ILE A 53 -11.81 -10.02 -4.98
N PHE A 54 -11.24 -11.20 -4.86
CA PHE A 54 -9.83 -11.40 -4.60
C PHE A 54 -9.07 -11.67 -5.91
N CYS A 55 -7.93 -11.03 -6.07
CA CYS A 55 -7.00 -11.26 -7.17
C CYS A 55 -5.61 -11.49 -6.56
N GLU A 56 -5.08 -12.71 -6.68
CA GLU A 56 -3.72 -12.97 -6.25
C GLU A 56 -2.75 -12.08 -7.03
N ALA A 57 -1.90 -11.34 -6.32
CA ALA A 57 -0.99 -10.39 -6.93
C ALA A 57 0.31 -10.26 -6.15
N ASN A 58 1.41 -10.56 -6.81
CA ASN A 58 2.76 -10.20 -6.36
C ASN A 58 3.15 -8.87 -6.99
N VAL A 59 3.16 -7.80 -6.21
CA VAL A 59 3.49 -6.46 -6.71
C VAL A 59 4.94 -6.32 -7.20
N THR A 60 5.82 -7.29 -6.92
CA THR A 60 7.19 -7.31 -7.42
C THR A 60 7.32 -7.90 -8.84
N GLU A 61 6.25 -8.53 -9.35
CA GLU A 61 6.22 -9.24 -10.62
C GLU A 61 5.24 -8.58 -11.59
N GLU A 62 5.75 -8.19 -12.76
CA GLU A 62 4.97 -7.48 -13.79
C GLU A 62 3.76 -8.29 -14.26
N ASP A 63 4.01 -9.54 -14.67
CA ASP A 63 2.96 -10.41 -15.21
C ASP A 63 1.87 -10.73 -14.17
N SER A 64 2.24 -10.86 -12.90
CA SER A 64 1.29 -11.06 -11.80
C SER A 64 0.37 -9.85 -11.62
N VAL A 65 0.94 -8.64 -11.69
CA VAL A 65 0.17 -7.39 -11.58
C VAL A 65 -0.77 -7.22 -12.77
N ILE A 66 -0.29 -7.48 -14.00
CA ILE A 66 -1.11 -7.42 -15.21
C ILE A 66 -2.31 -8.37 -15.10
N ALA A 67 -2.08 -9.65 -14.78
CA ALA A 67 -3.12 -10.65 -14.65
C ALA A 67 -4.16 -10.28 -13.57
N ALA A 68 -3.70 -9.70 -12.44
CA ALA A 68 -4.59 -9.25 -11.39
C ALA A 68 -5.49 -8.08 -11.85
N PHE A 69 -4.95 -7.09 -12.56
CA PHE A 69 -5.75 -6.01 -13.15
C PHE A 69 -6.74 -6.52 -14.19
N GLU A 70 -6.34 -7.45 -15.06
CA GLU A 70 -7.25 -8.06 -16.04
C GLU A 70 -8.42 -8.77 -15.36
N LYS A 71 -8.15 -9.58 -14.33
CA LYS A 71 -9.19 -10.25 -13.53
C LYS A 71 -10.11 -9.25 -12.85
N ALA A 72 -9.55 -8.20 -12.23
CA ALA A 72 -10.31 -7.16 -11.57
C ALA A 72 -11.25 -6.43 -12.54
N ARG A 73 -10.73 -6.02 -13.70
CA ARG A 73 -11.47 -5.29 -14.72
C ARG A 73 -12.55 -6.14 -15.40
N ALA A 74 -12.29 -7.43 -15.58
CA ALA A 74 -13.30 -8.36 -16.12
C ALA A 74 -14.52 -8.49 -15.21
N ALA A 75 -14.33 -8.42 -13.89
CA ALA A 75 -15.41 -8.56 -12.91
C ALA A 75 -16.10 -7.23 -12.58
N ASN A 76 -15.34 -6.17 -12.34
CA ASN A 76 -15.81 -4.91 -11.76
C ASN A 76 -15.86 -3.75 -12.76
N GLY A 77 -15.32 -3.92 -13.97
CA GLY A 77 -15.03 -2.82 -14.88
C GLY A 77 -13.72 -2.10 -14.54
N GLN A 78 -13.34 -1.11 -15.35
CA GLN A 78 -12.13 -0.33 -15.16
C GLN A 78 -12.19 0.44 -13.84
N GLU A 79 -11.17 0.28 -13.01
CA GLU A 79 -11.10 0.99 -11.73
C GLU A 79 -10.90 2.50 -11.91
N ARG A 80 -11.51 3.26 -11.00
CA ARG A 80 -11.33 4.72 -10.83
C ARG A 80 -10.57 5.06 -9.55
N ILE A 81 -10.36 4.07 -8.69
CA ILE A 81 -9.64 4.22 -7.43
C ILE A 81 -8.55 3.16 -7.34
N LEU A 82 -7.34 3.60 -7.03
CA LEU A 82 -6.24 2.73 -6.65
C LEU A 82 -5.77 3.11 -5.25
N ILE A 83 -5.77 2.13 -4.34
CA ILE A 83 -5.21 2.29 -2.99
C ILE A 83 -4.02 1.35 -2.85
N ASN A 84 -2.83 1.91 -2.69
CA ASN A 84 -1.60 1.15 -2.51
C ASN A 84 -1.31 0.97 -1.02
N CYS A 85 -1.64 -0.21 -0.47
CA CYS A 85 -1.31 -0.60 0.90
C CYS A 85 -0.34 -1.79 0.96
N ALA A 86 -0.06 -2.46 -0.16
CA ALA A 86 0.93 -3.55 -0.17
C ALA A 86 2.29 -3.04 0.28
N GLY A 87 2.88 -3.74 1.24
CA GLY A 87 4.16 -3.35 1.79
C GLY A 87 4.59 -4.23 2.94
N THR A 88 5.88 -4.19 3.22
CA THR A 88 6.48 -4.94 4.33
C THR A 88 7.59 -4.11 4.96
N GLY A 89 8.06 -4.53 6.12
CA GLY A 89 9.15 -3.90 6.85
C GLY A 89 10.14 -4.90 7.39
N ILE A 90 11.38 -4.48 7.52
CA ILE A 90 12.43 -5.21 8.20
C ILE A 90 13.28 -4.22 9.00
N ALA A 91 13.79 -4.66 10.14
CA ALA A 91 14.66 -3.85 10.99
C ALA A 91 16.06 -4.47 11.03
N ILE A 92 16.98 -3.94 10.20
CA ILE A 92 18.39 -4.33 10.16
C ILE A 92 19.24 -3.06 10.22
N LYS A 93 20.18 -3.00 11.18
CA LYS A 93 21.08 -1.85 11.32
C LYS A 93 22.02 -1.75 10.11
N THR A 94 22.41 -0.53 9.74
CA THR A 94 23.38 -0.25 8.65
C THR A 94 24.70 -1.01 8.85
N ALA A 95 25.13 -1.15 10.09
CA ALA A 95 26.18 -2.08 10.51
C ALA A 95 25.90 -2.51 11.94
N ALA A 96 26.28 -3.72 12.30
CA ALA A 96 26.06 -4.25 13.63
C ALA A 96 27.25 -5.12 14.07
N ARG A 97 27.39 -5.23 15.38
CA ARG A 97 28.28 -6.27 15.97
C ARG A 97 27.45 -7.54 16.12
N ASP A 98 27.93 -8.62 15.51
CA ASP A 98 27.34 -9.93 15.69
C ASP A 98 27.46 -10.33 17.18
N LYS A 99 26.37 -10.85 17.73
CA LYS A 99 26.29 -11.15 19.17
C LYS A 99 27.02 -12.42 19.55
N GLU A 100 27.22 -13.34 18.60
CA GLU A 100 27.83 -14.64 18.84
C GLU A 100 29.35 -14.59 18.58
N THR A 101 29.75 -14.01 17.44
CA THR A 101 31.15 -13.97 17.02
C THR A 101 31.88 -12.71 17.48
N GLY A 102 31.15 -11.62 17.74
CA GLY A 102 31.70 -10.30 18.01
C GLY A 102 32.15 -9.52 16.77
N ASP A 103 32.04 -10.09 15.59
CA ASP A 103 32.43 -9.47 14.33
C ASP A 103 31.55 -8.27 13.99
N ILE A 104 32.12 -7.32 13.24
CA ILE A 104 31.36 -6.19 12.72
C ILE A 104 30.91 -6.53 11.30
N VAL A 105 29.60 -6.57 11.10
CA VAL A 105 28.99 -6.95 9.83
C VAL A 105 28.18 -5.78 9.24
N PRO A 106 28.30 -5.52 7.93
CA PRO A 106 27.46 -4.53 7.25
C PRO A 106 26.04 -5.05 7.05
N HIS A 107 25.09 -4.14 6.77
CA HIS A 107 23.75 -4.50 6.33
C HIS A 107 23.81 -5.29 5.00
N PRO A 108 23.21 -6.48 4.91
CA PRO A 108 23.13 -7.21 3.63
C PRO A 108 22.20 -6.47 2.66
N LEU A 109 22.58 -6.41 1.37
CA LEU A 109 21.83 -5.66 0.36
C LEU A 109 20.57 -6.37 -0.11
N ASP A 110 20.49 -7.69 -0.05
CA ASP A 110 19.31 -8.43 -0.51
C ASP A 110 18.03 -8.06 0.25
N PRO A 111 18.01 -8.03 1.60
CA PRO A 111 16.85 -7.53 2.34
C PRO A 111 16.52 -6.07 2.03
N PHE A 112 17.53 -5.21 1.84
CA PHE A 112 17.31 -3.83 1.45
C PHE A 112 16.59 -3.75 0.11
N ASN A 113 17.10 -4.44 -0.91
CA ASN A 113 16.51 -4.48 -2.24
C ASN A 113 15.09 -5.05 -2.21
N THR A 114 14.84 -6.09 -1.42
CA THR A 114 13.51 -6.67 -1.27
C THR A 114 12.49 -5.63 -0.78
N ILE A 115 12.83 -4.84 0.23
CA ILE A 115 11.96 -3.77 0.73
C ILE A 115 11.71 -2.71 -0.33
N ILE A 116 12.72 -2.29 -1.08
CA ILE A 116 12.57 -1.34 -2.18
C ILE A 116 11.67 -1.90 -3.28
N GLN A 117 11.86 -3.16 -3.68
CA GLN A 117 11.06 -3.80 -4.72
C GLN A 117 9.58 -3.91 -4.33
N ILE A 118 9.29 -4.32 -3.11
CA ILE A 118 7.89 -4.45 -2.66
C ILE A 118 7.25 -3.07 -2.48
N ASN A 119 7.85 -2.24 -1.62
CA ASN A 119 7.18 -1.03 -1.15
C ASN A 119 7.17 0.10 -2.19
N LEU A 120 8.27 0.30 -2.91
CA LEU A 120 8.44 1.44 -3.81
C LEU A 120 8.15 1.05 -5.27
N VAL A 121 8.89 0.08 -5.79
CA VAL A 121 8.76 -0.32 -7.20
C VAL A 121 7.38 -0.96 -7.45
N GLY A 122 6.92 -1.83 -6.53
CA GLY A 122 5.59 -2.44 -6.59
C GLY A 122 4.46 -1.41 -6.56
N THR A 123 4.56 -0.40 -5.68
CA THR A 123 3.61 0.72 -5.65
C THR A 123 3.59 1.46 -6.98
N PHE A 124 4.77 1.81 -7.54
CA PHE A 124 4.84 2.52 -8.81
C PHE A 124 4.30 1.68 -9.96
N ARG A 125 4.59 0.37 -10.00
CA ARG A 125 4.05 -0.56 -10.99
C ARG A 125 2.51 -0.55 -10.99
N CYS A 126 1.89 -0.67 -9.83
CA CYS A 126 0.43 -0.61 -9.71
C CYS A 126 -0.13 0.77 -10.16
N ILE A 127 0.56 1.86 -9.82
CA ILE A 127 0.18 3.21 -10.31
C ILE A 127 0.21 3.27 -11.83
N ALA A 128 1.28 2.81 -12.47
CA ALA A 128 1.44 2.87 -13.92
C ALA A 128 0.33 2.12 -14.66
N HIS A 129 0.03 0.87 -14.24
CA HIS A 129 -1.03 0.06 -14.85
C HIS A 129 -2.43 0.61 -14.61
N SER A 130 -2.70 1.09 -13.39
CA SER A 130 -4.00 1.66 -13.05
C SER A 130 -4.23 2.99 -13.76
N ALA A 131 -3.24 3.88 -13.75
CA ALA A 131 -3.34 5.17 -14.43
C ALA A 131 -3.56 5.01 -15.94
N ALA A 132 -2.82 4.11 -16.59
CA ALA A 132 -3.03 3.81 -18.01
C ALA A 132 -4.47 3.37 -18.32
N GLY A 133 -5.06 2.56 -17.44
CA GLY A 133 -6.47 2.18 -17.56
C GLY A 133 -7.42 3.36 -17.29
N MET A 134 -7.19 4.13 -16.24
CA MET A 134 -8.03 5.30 -15.89
C MET A 134 -8.07 6.35 -17.03
N MET A 135 -6.97 6.53 -17.78
CA MET A 135 -6.90 7.44 -18.92
C MET A 135 -7.88 7.07 -20.04
N SER A 136 -8.28 5.81 -20.16
CA SER A 136 -9.27 5.36 -21.15
C SER A 136 -10.72 5.65 -20.77
N LEU A 137 -10.97 6.09 -19.54
CA LEU A 137 -12.31 6.38 -19.04
C LEU A 137 -12.76 7.80 -19.39
N ASP A 138 -14.06 7.97 -19.59
CA ASP A 138 -14.65 9.30 -19.62
C ASP A 138 -14.58 9.95 -18.23
N PRO A 139 -14.43 11.29 -18.15
CA PRO A 139 -14.57 12.00 -16.89
C PRO A 139 -15.91 11.69 -16.20
N ASN A 140 -15.88 11.56 -14.89
CA ASN A 140 -17.10 11.33 -14.09
C ASN A 140 -17.38 12.44 -13.07
N THR A 141 -16.69 13.57 -13.22
CA THR A 141 -16.92 14.80 -12.44
C THR A 141 -16.95 16.01 -13.37
N ASP A 142 -17.64 17.07 -12.95
CA ASP A 142 -17.80 18.30 -13.75
C ASP A 142 -16.47 19.01 -14.04
N ASP A 143 -15.46 18.77 -13.20
CA ASP A 143 -14.10 19.32 -13.34
C ASP A 143 -13.17 18.43 -14.17
N GLY A 144 -13.68 17.38 -14.81
CA GLY A 144 -12.93 16.48 -15.70
C GLY A 144 -12.20 15.34 -14.99
N GLY A 145 -12.52 15.05 -13.73
CA GLY A 145 -11.89 13.98 -12.96
C GLY A 145 -12.21 12.59 -13.49
N ARG A 146 -11.18 11.74 -13.67
CA ARG A 146 -11.28 10.34 -14.08
C ARG A 146 -10.98 9.35 -12.97
N GLY A 147 -10.06 9.68 -12.06
CA GLY A 147 -9.65 8.74 -11.04
C GLY A 147 -8.87 9.35 -9.89
N ALA A 148 -8.58 8.52 -8.91
CA ALA A 148 -7.77 8.87 -7.75
C ALA A 148 -6.86 7.73 -7.32
N VAL A 149 -5.62 8.06 -7.03
CA VAL A 149 -4.61 7.16 -6.45
C VAL A 149 -4.27 7.64 -5.06
N VAL A 150 -4.29 6.73 -4.09
CA VAL A 150 -3.80 6.98 -2.73
C VAL A 150 -2.72 5.97 -2.39
N ASN A 151 -1.54 6.48 -2.04
CA ASN A 151 -0.41 5.65 -1.63
C ASN A 151 -0.24 5.68 -0.12
N THR A 152 0.23 4.57 0.44
CA THR A 152 0.56 4.45 1.86
C THR A 152 2.08 4.50 2.04
N ALA A 153 2.58 5.68 2.43
CA ALA A 153 3.95 5.84 2.91
C ALA A 153 4.06 5.45 4.40
N SER A 154 4.70 6.25 5.21
CA SER A 154 4.81 6.11 6.67
C SER A 154 5.45 7.38 7.24
N VAL A 155 5.19 7.68 8.50
CA VAL A 155 5.99 8.67 9.25
C VAL A 155 7.50 8.34 9.22
N ALA A 156 7.86 7.07 9.06
CA ALA A 156 9.24 6.63 8.90
C ALA A 156 9.92 7.13 7.61
N ALA A 157 9.16 7.74 6.69
CA ALA A 157 9.74 8.45 5.55
C ALA A 157 10.56 9.67 5.97
N GLU A 158 10.20 10.29 7.09
CA GLU A 158 10.80 11.50 7.65
C GLU A 158 11.52 11.21 8.98
N ASP A 159 10.93 10.35 9.83
CA ASP A 159 11.43 10.03 11.18
C ASP A 159 11.51 8.51 11.39
N GLY A 160 12.45 7.89 10.67
CA GLY A 160 12.70 6.45 10.76
C GLY A 160 13.49 6.06 12.00
N GLN A 161 13.14 4.92 12.56
CA GLN A 161 13.78 4.36 13.75
C GLN A 161 15.03 3.54 13.42
N ILE A 162 15.75 3.11 14.44
CA ILE A 162 16.92 2.26 14.33
C ILE A 162 16.59 0.99 13.51
N GLY A 163 17.40 0.72 12.50
CA GLY A 163 17.23 -0.43 11.61
C GLY A 163 16.29 -0.23 10.44
N GLN A 164 15.65 0.92 10.33
CA GLN A 164 14.64 1.18 9.27
C GLN A 164 15.20 1.83 8.00
N ALA A 165 16.50 1.79 7.75
CA ALA A 165 17.10 2.45 6.58
C ALA A 165 16.41 2.04 5.25
N ALA A 166 16.22 0.74 4.99
CA ALA A 166 15.54 0.25 3.79
C ALA A 166 14.06 0.68 3.76
N TYR A 167 13.37 0.53 4.89
CA TYR A 167 11.96 0.90 5.02
C TYR A 167 11.76 2.41 4.81
N SER A 168 12.53 3.23 5.51
CA SER A 168 12.49 4.70 5.37
C SER A 168 12.84 5.15 3.96
N ALA A 169 13.84 4.55 3.32
CA ALA A 169 14.17 4.84 1.93
C ALA A 169 13.00 4.50 0.99
N SER A 170 12.34 3.35 1.17
CA SER A 170 11.19 2.96 0.36
C SER A 170 10.00 3.92 0.54
N LYS A 171 9.69 4.29 1.79
CA LYS A 171 8.57 5.18 2.12
C LYS A 171 8.86 6.64 1.77
N GLY A 172 10.12 7.09 1.91
CA GLY A 172 10.59 8.38 1.41
C GLY A 172 10.52 8.46 -0.12
N GLY A 173 10.83 7.37 -0.81
CA GLY A 173 10.65 7.25 -2.27
C GLY A 173 9.19 7.44 -2.70
N ILE A 174 8.23 6.84 -1.97
CA ILE A 174 6.78 7.04 -2.22
C ILE A 174 6.40 8.52 -2.06
N VAL A 175 6.86 9.17 -1.00
CA VAL A 175 6.63 10.61 -0.79
C VAL A 175 7.23 11.41 -1.94
N GLY A 176 8.49 11.14 -2.30
CA GLY A 176 9.21 11.84 -3.37
C GLY A 176 8.56 11.71 -4.74
N MET A 177 8.01 10.54 -5.08
CA MET A 177 7.35 10.34 -6.38
C MET A 177 5.92 10.88 -6.46
N THR A 178 5.29 11.24 -5.35
CA THR A 178 3.89 11.68 -5.32
C THR A 178 3.63 12.88 -6.22
N LEU A 179 4.39 13.95 -6.07
CA LEU A 179 4.19 15.16 -6.87
C LEU A 179 4.56 15.00 -8.35
N PRO A 180 5.68 14.37 -8.73
CA PRO A 180 5.95 14.07 -10.14
C PRO A 180 4.82 13.30 -10.81
N VAL A 181 4.37 12.19 -10.19
CA VAL A 181 3.27 11.38 -10.74
C VAL A 181 1.96 12.17 -10.81
N ALA A 182 1.64 12.96 -9.78
CA ALA A 182 0.46 13.84 -9.80
C ALA A 182 0.52 14.86 -10.94
N ARG A 183 1.71 15.40 -11.26
CA ARG A 183 1.92 16.33 -12.38
C ARG A 183 1.78 15.64 -13.73
N ASP A 184 2.34 14.45 -13.88
CA ASP A 184 2.24 13.65 -15.12
C ASP A 184 0.76 13.37 -15.45
N LEU A 185 -0.05 13.07 -14.44
CA LEU A 185 -1.44 12.65 -14.59
C LEU A 185 -2.47 13.79 -14.47
N SER A 186 -2.01 15.01 -14.19
CA SER A 186 -2.91 16.15 -13.94
C SER A 186 -3.84 16.49 -15.11
N ARG A 187 -3.32 16.46 -16.35
CA ARG A 187 -4.11 16.71 -17.56
C ARG A 187 -5.11 15.62 -17.88
N GLU A 188 -4.90 14.44 -17.31
CA GLU A 188 -5.78 13.28 -17.46
C GLU A 188 -6.86 13.24 -16.37
N GLY A 189 -6.93 14.23 -15.49
CA GLY A 189 -7.92 14.27 -14.42
C GLY A 189 -7.75 13.18 -13.37
N ILE A 190 -6.53 12.69 -13.16
CA ILE A 190 -6.21 11.67 -12.15
C ILE A 190 -5.44 12.32 -11.01
N ARG A 191 -6.00 12.24 -9.81
CA ARG A 191 -5.38 12.77 -8.59
C ARG A 191 -4.50 11.73 -7.94
N VAL A 192 -3.34 12.16 -7.43
CA VAL A 192 -2.40 11.27 -6.70
C VAL A 192 -2.06 11.90 -5.36
N ASN A 193 -2.29 11.15 -4.30
CA ASN A 193 -2.02 11.56 -2.94
C ASN A 193 -1.27 10.45 -2.19
N THR A 194 -0.59 10.84 -1.12
CA THR A 194 0.11 9.91 -0.24
C THR A 194 -0.21 10.25 1.20
N ILE A 195 -0.55 9.23 1.97
CA ILE A 195 -0.69 9.33 3.43
C ILE A 195 0.56 8.79 4.11
N LEU A 196 0.90 9.36 5.25
CA LEU A 196 2.01 8.92 6.09
C LEU A 196 1.46 8.46 7.45
N PRO A 197 0.94 7.22 7.55
CA PRO A 197 0.42 6.72 8.80
C PRO A 197 1.50 6.66 9.88
N GLY A 198 1.09 6.92 11.12
CA GLY A 198 1.88 6.65 12.31
C GLY A 198 1.88 5.17 12.67
N LEU A 199 1.75 4.89 13.96
CA LEU A 199 1.79 3.53 14.50
C LEU A 199 0.37 2.95 14.62
N PHE A 200 0.08 1.92 13.84
CA PHE A 200 -1.18 1.19 13.85
C PHE A 200 -0.96 -0.26 14.27
N ASP A 201 -1.88 -0.83 15.08
CA ASP A 201 -1.86 -2.25 15.42
C ASP A 201 -2.41 -3.07 14.25
N THR A 202 -1.51 -3.41 13.35
CA THR A 202 -1.80 -4.16 12.12
C THR A 202 -0.97 -5.45 12.10
N PRO A 203 -1.25 -6.41 11.20
CA PRO A 203 -0.44 -7.60 11.03
C PRO A 203 1.06 -7.34 10.76
N LEU A 204 1.44 -6.15 10.33
CA LEU A 204 2.85 -5.75 10.24
C LEU A 204 3.56 -5.79 11.60
N PHE A 205 2.82 -5.66 12.71
CA PHE A 205 3.28 -5.80 14.09
C PHE A 205 2.92 -7.15 14.72
N GLU A 206 2.32 -8.08 13.96
CA GLU A 206 2.10 -9.45 14.42
C GLU A 206 3.46 -10.09 14.76
N GLY A 207 3.59 -10.63 15.97
CA GLY A 207 4.86 -11.18 16.47
C GLY A 207 5.75 -10.19 17.23
N ALA A 208 5.45 -8.89 17.22
CA ALA A 208 6.12 -7.97 18.13
C ALA A 208 5.68 -8.24 19.59
N PRO A 209 6.62 -8.36 20.54
CA PRO A 209 6.27 -8.53 21.95
C PRO A 209 5.38 -7.41 22.47
N ASP A 210 4.41 -7.74 23.34
CA ASP A 210 3.47 -6.75 23.90
C ASP A 210 4.16 -5.55 24.52
N LYS A 211 5.31 -5.79 25.17
CA LYS A 211 6.14 -4.72 25.74
C LYS A 211 6.60 -3.71 24.70
N ILE A 212 6.89 -4.16 23.46
CA ILE A 212 7.29 -3.29 22.35
C ILE A 212 6.05 -2.51 21.85
N LYS A 213 4.92 -3.19 21.67
CA LYS A 213 3.65 -2.54 21.27
C LYS A 213 3.24 -1.46 22.28
N GLN A 214 3.33 -1.75 23.58
CA GLN A 214 3.05 -0.78 24.64
C GLN A 214 4.03 0.41 24.62
N ALA A 215 5.32 0.15 24.46
CA ALA A 215 6.32 1.22 24.38
C ALA A 215 6.12 2.13 23.17
N LEU A 216 5.72 1.57 22.02
CA LEU A 216 5.38 2.34 20.83
C LEU A 216 4.08 3.13 21.01
N GLY A 217 3.05 2.50 21.59
CA GLY A 217 1.78 3.17 21.89
C GLY A 217 1.94 4.35 22.85
N ALA A 218 2.86 4.23 23.82
CA ALA A 218 3.18 5.30 24.77
C ALA A 218 3.85 6.52 24.12
N GLN A 219 4.41 6.40 22.91
CA GLN A 219 4.97 7.54 22.16
C GLN A 219 3.89 8.35 21.43
N VAL A 220 2.68 7.79 21.28
CA VAL A 220 1.55 8.51 20.68
C VAL A 220 1.02 9.52 21.70
N PRO A 221 0.98 10.83 21.38
CA PRO A 221 0.63 11.87 22.36
C PRO A 221 -0.79 11.72 22.93
N PHE A 222 -1.78 11.39 22.06
CA PHE A 222 -3.18 11.23 22.48
C PHE A 222 -4.04 10.56 21.38
N PRO A 223 -4.84 9.54 21.75
CA PRO A 223 -4.69 8.73 22.96
C PRO A 223 -3.37 7.94 22.91
N SER A 224 -2.75 7.67 24.07
CA SER A 224 -1.45 6.95 24.14
C SER A 224 -1.63 5.44 23.85
N ARG A 225 -1.96 5.12 22.62
CA ARG A 225 -2.15 3.76 22.10
C ARG A 225 -1.86 3.73 20.59
N LEU A 226 -1.65 2.54 20.06
CA LEU A 226 -1.63 2.30 18.60
C LEU A 226 -3.02 2.61 18.00
N GLY A 227 -3.02 3.06 16.74
CA GLY A 227 -4.23 3.32 15.97
C GLY A 227 -4.94 2.03 15.51
#